data_10b21e8823a84506c3741db8fb6984f1
#
_entry.id   10b21e8823a84506c3741db8fb6984f1
#
_cell.length_a   1.000
_cell.length_b   1.000
_cell.length_c   1.000
_cell.angle_alpha   90.00
_cell.angle_beta   90.00
_cell.angle_gamma   90.00
#
_symmetry.space_group_name_H-M   'P 1'
#
loop_
_entity.id
_entity.type
_entity.pdbx_description
1 polymer ?
#
loop_
_entity_poly.entity_id
_entity_poly.type
_entity_poly.pdbx_seq_one_letter_code
_entity_poly.pdbx_strand_id
1 'polypeptide(L)'
;EECMAFLTPEEKSRAAGYLRSLPDDDTVLHLDFHTGNVLVDKSGECKIIDWMTAARGNRAVEEALMEFFFSEAELFPEASKAKIALFSAIRGSIGKSFFKEYQKLSPLSAEEIDRYRLAALILRRHWNIAFEAE
;
A
#
# COMPACT_ATOMS: atom_id res chain seq x y z
N GLU A 1 -6.55 14.36 -9.22
CA GLU A 1 -7.71 15.03 -8.59
C GLU A 1 -8.91 14.10 -8.42
N GLU A 2 -9.14 13.12 -9.31
CA GLU A 2 -10.21 12.13 -9.19
C GLU A 2 -10.07 11.28 -7.92
N CYS A 3 -8.87 10.82 -7.58
CA CYS A 3 -8.63 10.02 -6.36
C CYS A 3 -8.91 10.75 -5.03
N MET A 4 -9.19 12.05 -5.07
CA MET A 4 -9.58 12.85 -3.91
C MET A 4 -11.04 13.30 -3.94
N ALA A 5 -11.91 12.66 -4.74
CA ALA A 5 -13.32 13.06 -4.89
C ALA A 5 -14.11 13.06 -3.58
N PHE A 6 -13.69 12.26 -2.60
CA PHE A 6 -14.30 12.16 -1.27
C PHE A 6 -13.92 13.28 -0.30
N LEU A 7 -12.99 14.17 -0.67
CA LEU A 7 -12.57 15.32 0.17
C LEU A 7 -13.36 16.57 -0.20
N THR A 8 -13.52 17.47 0.77
CA THR A 8 -14.02 18.83 0.53
C THR A 8 -13.04 19.64 -0.35
N PRO A 9 -13.47 20.73 -1.00
CA PRO A 9 -12.58 21.57 -1.80
C PRO A 9 -11.35 22.08 -1.03
N GLU A 10 -11.51 22.46 0.22
CA GLU A 10 -10.46 22.95 1.10
C GLU A 10 -9.45 21.84 1.44
N GLU A 11 -9.97 20.66 1.78
CA GLU A 11 -9.13 19.48 2.05
C GLU A 11 -8.35 19.03 0.81
N LYS A 12 -9.00 19.04 -0.37
CA LYS A 12 -8.33 18.77 -1.65
C LYS A 12 -7.18 19.73 -1.91
N SER A 13 -7.41 21.01 -1.72
CA SER A 13 -6.39 22.03 -1.93
C SER A 13 -5.19 21.82 -1.01
N ARG A 14 -5.45 21.54 0.28
CA ARG A 14 -4.39 21.26 1.26
C ARG A 14 -3.63 19.97 0.94
N ALA A 15 -4.35 18.87 0.66
CA ALA A 15 -3.75 17.60 0.31
C ALA A 15 -2.91 17.70 -0.98
N ALA A 16 -3.46 18.32 -2.02
CA ALA A 16 -2.75 18.53 -3.27
C ALA A 16 -1.50 19.42 -3.10
N GLY A 17 -1.58 20.46 -2.28
CA GLY A 17 -0.43 21.31 -1.93
C GLY A 17 0.67 20.53 -1.25
N TYR A 18 0.30 19.70 -0.26
CA TYR A 18 1.24 18.82 0.44
C TYR A 18 1.87 17.80 -0.50
N LEU A 19 1.07 17.05 -1.27
CA LEU A 19 1.57 16.02 -2.17
C LEU A 19 2.53 16.59 -3.23
N ARG A 20 2.24 17.79 -3.77
CA ARG A 20 3.14 18.46 -4.73
C ARG A 20 4.46 18.93 -4.10
N SER A 21 4.52 19.08 -2.77
CA SER A 21 5.76 19.46 -2.07
C SER A 21 6.67 18.27 -1.77
N LEU A 22 6.17 17.04 -1.91
CA LEU A 22 6.97 15.83 -1.67
C LEU A 22 7.98 15.62 -2.80
N PRO A 23 9.19 15.12 -2.47
CA PRO A 23 10.14 14.69 -3.48
C PRO A 23 9.54 13.63 -4.40
N ASP A 24 9.73 13.80 -5.69
CA ASP A 24 9.33 12.81 -6.69
C ASP A 24 10.52 11.89 -7.03
N ASP A 25 10.20 10.74 -7.64
CA ASP A 25 11.16 9.75 -8.12
C ASP A 25 10.59 9.08 -9.38
N ASP A 26 11.43 8.41 -10.13
CA ASP A 26 11.08 7.78 -11.40
C ASP A 26 11.02 6.25 -11.28
N THR A 27 10.79 5.76 -10.07
CA THR A 27 10.66 4.33 -9.79
C THR A 27 9.31 3.81 -10.29
N VAL A 28 9.31 2.62 -10.89
CA VAL A 28 8.05 1.90 -11.22
C VAL A 28 7.52 1.26 -9.94
N LEU A 29 6.31 1.63 -9.59
CA LEU A 29 5.59 1.17 -8.42
C LEU A 29 4.46 0.23 -8.86
N HIS A 30 4.22 -0.84 -8.12
CA HIS A 30 3.10 -1.75 -8.36
C HIS A 30 1.79 -1.18 -7.81
N LEU A 31 1.86 -0.57 -6.65
CA LEU A 31 0.79 0.08 -5.87
C LEU A 31 -0.32 -0.86 -5.36
N ASP A 32 -0.31 -2.12 -5.73
CA ASP A 32 -1.19 -3.17 -5.19
C ASP A 32 -0.38 -4.44 -4.86
N PHE A 33 0.83 -4.26 -4.29
CA PHE A 33 1.71 -5.37 -3.98
C PHE A 33 1.27 -6.10 -2.70
N HIS A 34 0.77 -7.31 -2.86
CA HIS A 34 0.40 -8.21 -1.76
C HIS A 34 0.64 -9.67 -2.13
N THR A 35 0.57 -10.58 -1.18
CA THR A 35 0.88 -12.00 -1.39
C THR A 35 -0.01 -12.69 -2.43
N GLY A 36 -1.22 -12.19 -2.68
CA GLY A 36 -2.11 -12.68 -3.74
C GLY A 36 -1.62 -12.37 -5.15
N ASN A 37 -0.79 -11.33 -5.31
CA ASN A 37 -0.21 -10.91 -6.59
C ASN A 37 1.20 -11.48 -6.82
N VAL A 38 1.60 -12.49 -6.02
CA VAL A 38 2.87 -13.20 -6.18
C VAL A 38 2.60 -14.66 -6.49
N LEU A 39 2.93 -15.10 -7.69
CA LEU A 39 2.87 -16.50 -8.08
C LEU A 39 4.24 -17.13 -7.91
N VAL A 40 4.27 -18.33 -7.34
CA VAL A 40 5.50 -19.14 -7.20
C VAL A 40 5.31 -20.42 -8.00
N ASP A 41 6.19 -20.66 -8.93
CA ASP A 41 6.14 -21.87 -9.73
C ASP A 41 6.81 -23.07 -9.02
N LYS A 42 6.76 -24.25 -9.68
CA LYS A 42 7.32 -25.49 -9.11
C LYS A 42 8.85 -25.46 -8.91
N SER A 43 9.54 -24.56 -9.59
CA SER A 43 10.99 -24.35 -9.42
C SER A 43 11.32 -23.38 -8.30
N GLY A 44 10.32 -22.70 -7.74
CA GLY A 44 10.48 -21.64 -6.73
C GLY A 44 10.70 -20.26 -7.35
N GLU A 45 10.54 -20.11 -8.67
CA GLU A 45 10.59 -18.80 -9.32
C GLU A 45 9.35 -17.99 -8.99
N CYS A 46 9.55 -16.75 -8.55
CA CYS A 46 8.47 -15.82 -8.20
C CYS A 46 8.14 -14.90 -9.38
N LYS A 47 6.83 -14.73 -9.65
CA LYS A 47 6.32 -13.78 -10.65
C LYS A 47 5.33 -12.85 -10.00
N ILE A 48 5.52 -11.56 -10.19
CA ILE A 48 4.58 -10.53 -9.74
C ILE A 48 3.60 -10.29 -10.89
N ILE A 49 2.31 -10.37 -10.57
CA ILE A 49 1.21 -10.20 -11.52
C ILE A 49 0.31 -9.02 -11.09
N ASP A 50 -0.65 -8.68 -11.95
CA ASP A 50 -1.65 -7.64 -11.72
C ASP A 50 -1.06 -6.24 -11.55
N TRP A 51 -0.43 -5.77 -12.61
CA TRP A 51 0.17 -4.44 -12.71
C TRP A 51 -0.81 -3.34 -13.14
N MET A 52 -2.11 -3.55 -12.97
CA MET A 52 -3.14 -2.60 -13.43
C MET A 52 -3.06 -1.24 -12.73
N THR A 53 -2.60 -1.22 -11.50
CA THR A 53 -2.44 -0.02 -10.67
C THR A 53 -1.05 0.62 -10.80
N ALA A 54 -0.18 0.03 -11.61
CA ALA A 54 1.21 0.47 -11.69
C ALA A 54 1.34 1.93 -12.14
N ALA A 55 2.24 2.65 -11.50
CA ALA A 55 2.57 4.02 -11.80
C ALA A 55 4.06 4.31 -11.60
N ARG A 56 4.51 5.50 -11.99
CA ARG A 56 5.85 6.01 -11.67
C ARG A 56 5.75 7.00 -10.52
N GLY A 57 6.69 6.95 -9.61
CA GLY A 57 6.73 7.84 -8.46
C GLY A 57 7.74 7.44 -7.41
N ASN A 58 7.62 8.03 -6.24
CA ASN A 58 8.51 7.74 -5.13
C ASN A 58 8.14 6.42 -4.45
N ARG A 59 9.13 5.53 -4.31
CA ARG A 59 8.97 4.20 -3.72
C ARG A 59 8.41 4.20 -2.29
N ALA A 60 8.55 5.30 -1.55
CA ALA A 60 8.00 5.41 -0.20
C ALA A 60 6.47 5.35 -0.17
N VAL A 61 5.78 5.68 -1.28
CA VAL A 61 4.32 5.48 -1.42
C VAL A 61 3.97 4.00 -1.35
N GLU A 62 4.71 3.16 -2.08
CA GLU A 62 4.47 1.71 -2.09
C GLU A 62 4.73 1.09 -0.73
N GLU A 63 5.83 1.47 -0.08
CA GLU A 63 6.15 0.98 1.27
C GLU A 63 5.10 1.40 2.29
N ALA A 64 4.61 2.65 2.23
CA ALA A 64 3.51 3.13 3.06
C ALA A 64 2.20 2.35 2.80
N LEU A 65 1.86 2.03 1.54
CA LEU A 65 0.72 1.17 1.20
C LEU A 65 0.87 -0.22 1.78
N MET A 66 2.04 -0.81 1.67
CA MET A 66 2.30 -2.14 2.22
C MET A 66 2.22 -2.17 3.73
N GLU A 67 2.66 -1.13 4.43
CA GLU A 67 2.44 -1.02 5.88
C GLU A 67 0.95 -1.09 6.22
N PHE A 68 0.07 -0.43 5.46
CA PHE A 68 -1.37 -0.56 5.63
C PHE A 68 -1.86 -1.99 5.40
N PHE A 69 -1.44 -2.65 4.34
CA PHE A 69 -1.85 -4.03 4.07
C PHE A 69 -1.45 -4.98 5.20
N PHE A 70 -0.26 -4.79 5.77
CA PHE A 70 0.23 -5.67 6.82
C PHE A 70 -0.24 -5.29 8.23
N SER A 71 -0.67 -4.06 8.48
CA SER A 71 -1.06 -3.61 9.82
C SER A 71 -2.55 -3.38 10.00
N GLU A 72 -3.23 -2.76 9.05
CA GLU A 72 -4.54 -2.15 9.27
C GLU A 72 -5.67 -2.72 8.39
N ALA A 73 -5.36 -3.50 7.34
CA ALA A 73 -6.39 -4.02 6.46
C ALA A 73 -7.32 -5.01 7.17
N GLU A 74 -8.61 -4.73 7.20
CA GLU A 74 -9.63 -5.70 7.58
C GLU A 74 -9.77 -6.74 6.48
N LEU A 75 -9.28 -7.96 6.74
CA LEU A 75 -9.28 -9.03 5.73
C LEU A 75 -10.60 -9.80 5.69
N PHE A 76 -11.35 -9.86 6.80
CA PHE A 76 -12.56 -10.69 6.92
C PHE A 76 -13.53 -10.06 7.92
N PRO A 77 -14.36 -9.08 7.54
CA PRO A 77 -15.29 -8.41 8.47
C PRO A 77 -16.30 -9.35 9.14
N GLU A 78 -16.64 -10.47 8.50
CA GLU A 78 -17.58 -11.48 9.04
C GLU A 78 -16.90 -12.64 9.78
N ALA A 79 -15.57 -12.63 9.92
CA ALA A 79 -14.87 -13.72 10.59
C ALA A 79 -14.98 -13.66 12.12
N SER A 80 -14.91 -14.81 12.79
CA SER A 80 -14.85 -14.84 14.26
C SER A 80 -13.60 -14.15 14.78
N LYS A 81 -13.68 -13.55 15.99
CA LYS A 81 -12.55 -12.85 16.64
C LYS A 81 -11.28 -13.70 16.71
N ALA A 82 -11.41 -15.02 16.92
CA ALA A 82 -10.27 -15.93 16.95
C ALA A 82 -9.59 -16.07 15.57
N LYS A 83 -10.39 -16.16 14.50
CA LYS A 83 -9.85 -16.16 13.13
C LYS A 83 -9.15 -14.84 12.79
N ILE A 84 -9.79 -13.72 13.12
CA ILE A 84 -9.20 -12.38 12.90
C ILE A 84 -7.85 -12.28 13.63
N ALA A 85 -7.77 -12.68 14.90
CA ALA A 85 -6.54 -12.65 15.68
C ALA A 85 -5.42 -13.52 15.07
N LEU A 86 -5.78 -14.75 14.63
CA LEU A 86 -4.83 -15.65 13.98
C LEU A 86 -4.29 -15.07 12.67
N PHE A 87 -5.19 -14.58 11.79
CA PHE A 87 -4.79 -13.97 10.52
C PHE A 87 -3.96 -12.71 10.73
N SER A 88 -4.31 -11.87 11.70
CA SER A 88 -3.54 -10.68 12.05
C SER A 88 -2.12 -11.02 12.52
N ALA A 89 -1.97 -12.07 13.34
CA ALA A 89 -0.67 -12.54 13.80
C ALA A 89 0.20 -13.06 12.64
N ILE A 90 -0.39 -13.88 11.74
CA ILE A 90 0.30 -14.41 10.56
C ILE A 90 0.71 -13.26 9.64
N ARG A 91 -0.21 -12.35 9.34
CA ARG A 91 0.04 -11.17 8.51
C ARG A 91 1.15 -10.29 9.09
N GLY A 92 1.10 -10.02 10.39
CA GLY A 92 2.13 -9.25 11.08
C GLY A 92 3.51 -9.91 11.03
N SER A 93 3.57 -11.26 11.10
CA SER A 93 4.82 -12.01 10.95
C SER A 93 5.38 -11.92 9.53
N ILE A 94 4.51 -12.08 8.52
CA ILE A 94 4.89 -11.94 7.10
C ILE A 94 5.38 -10.51 6.84
N GLY A 95 4.64 -9.49 7.31
CA GLY A 95 5.02 -8.08 7.16
C GLY A 95 6.40 -7.78 7.76
N LYS A 96 6.67 -8.23 8.99
CA LYS A 96 7.99 -8.05 9.62
C LYS A 96 9.11 -8.68 8.82
N SER A 97 8.90 -9.90 8.30
CA SER A 97 9.90 -10.58 7.46
C SER A 97 10.10 -9.86 6.14
N PHE A 98 9.01 -9.42 5.49
CA PHE A 98 9.05 -8.65 4.27
C PHE A 98 9.85 -7.35 4.46
N PHE A 99 9.46 -6.51 5.41
CA PHE A 99 10.14 -5.22 5.62
C PHE A 99 11.60 -5.37 6.02
N LYS A 100 11.93 -6.41 6.77
CA LYS A 100 13.33 -6.73 7.10
C LYS A 100 14.18 -6.99 5.85
N GLU A 101 13.65 -7.73 4.87
CA GLU A 101 14.38 -8.02 3.64
C GLU A 101 14.32 -6.84 2.66
N TYR A 102 13.17 -6.17 2.57
CA TYR A 102 12.99 -4.99 1.73
C TYR A 102 13.98 -3.87 2.10
N GLN A 103 14.12 -3.56 3.39
CA GLN A 103 15.05 -2.55 3.90
C GLN A 103 16.53 -2.83 3.59
N LYS A 104 16.91 -4.09 3.35
CA LYS A 104 18.27 -4.40 2.90
C LYS A 104 18.51 -4.03 1.45
N LEU A 105 17.48 -4.12 0.61
CA LEU A 105 17.55 -3.87 -0.83
C LEU A 105 17.26 -2.40 -1.17
N SER A 106 16.38 -1.78 -0.42
CA SER A 106 15.87 -0.44 -0.65
C SER A 106 15.65 0.30 0.68
N PRO A 107 16.72 0.72 1.37
CA PRO A 107 16.58 1.35 2.69
C PRO A 107 15.84 2.68 2.57
N LEU A 108 14.79 2.84 3.40
CA LEU A 108 14.05 4.06 3.64
C LEU A 108 13.95 4.29 5.15
N SER A 109 14.07 5.53 5.58
CA SER A 109 13.81 5.87 6.98
C SER A 109 12.30 5.89 7.27
N ALA A 110 11.92 5.63 8.51
CA ALA A 110 10.52 5.75 8.93
C ALA A 110 9.94 7.15 8.65
N GLU A 111 10.78 8.19 8.74
CA GLU A 111 10.38 9.57 8.41
C GLU A 111 10.08 9.75 6.92
N GLU A 112 10.87 9.14 6.04
CA GLU A 112 10.61 9.16 4.59
C GLU A 112 9.29 8.48 4.26
N ILE A 113 9.03 7.29 4.82
CA ILE A 113 7.78 6.55 4.61
C ILE A 113 6.58 7.36 5.14
N ASP A 114 6.70 7.94 6.34
CA ASP A 114 5.63 8.69 6.98
C ASP A 114 5.18 9.92 6.17
N ARG A 115 6.09 10.58 5.47
CA ARG A 115 5.76 11.68 4.55
C ARG A 115 4.79 11.25 3.44
N TYR A 116 4.82 9.99 3.02
CA TYR A 116 3.98 9.49 1.93
C TYR A 116 2.71 8.76 2.41
N ARG A 117 2.48 8.64 3.73
CA ARG A 117 1.27 8.00 4.29
C ARG A 117 -0.02 8.65 3.79
N LEU A 118 -0.05 9.98 3.64
CA LEU A 118 -1.23 10.65 3.10
C LEU A 118 -1.52 10.23 1.66
N ALA A 119 -0.49 10.11 0.83
CA ALA A 119 -0.64 9.62 -0.55
C ALA A 119 -1.18 8.19 -0.56
N ALA A 120 -0.62 7.32 0.26
CA ALA A 120 -1.06 5.93 0.39
C ALA A 120 -2.52 5.83 0.86
N LEU A 121 -2.93 6.62 1.85
CA LEU A 121 -4.32 6.67 2.34
C LEU A 121 -5.30 7.14 1.26
N ILE A 122 -4.94 8.17 0.50
CA ILE A 122 -5.78 8.71 -0.58
C ILE A 122 -5.95 7.65 -1.68
N LEU A 123 -4.87 7.00 -2.10
CA LEU A 123 -4.93 5.93 -3.12
C LEU A 123 -5.81 4.78 -2.63
N ARG A 124 -5.58 4.31 -1.41
CA ARG A 124 -6.37 3.22 -0.83
C ARG A 124 -7.85 3.58 -0.74
N ARG A 125 -8.20 4.78 -0.29
CA ARG A 125 -9.59 5.22 -0.19
C ARG A 125 -10.24 5.33 -1.56
N HIS A 126 -9.51 5.80 -2.55
CA HIS A 126 -9.97 5.87 -3.93
C HIS A 126 -10.32 4.48 -4.48
N TRP A 127 -9.45 3.51 -4.29
CA TRP A 127 -9.70 2.14 -4.76
C TRP A 127 -10.88 1.47 -4.04
N ASN A 128 -10.99 1.62 -2.71
CA ASN A 128 -12.11 1.07 -1.97
C ASN A 128 -13.45 1.65 -2.46
N ILE A 129 -13.53 2.95 -2.77
CA ILE A 129 -14.73 3.56 -3.33
C ILE A 129 -15.03 3.01 -4.73
N ALA A 130 -14.02 2.78 -5.56
CA ALA A 130 -14.20 2.19 -6.88
C ALA A 130 -14.78 0.78 -6.81
N PHE A 131 -14.31 -0.05 -5.88
CA PHE A 131 -14.82 -1.42 -5.66
C PHE A 131 -16.22 -1.47 -5.03
N GLU A 132 -16.62 -0.46 -4.23
CA GLU A 132 -17.96 -0.36 -3.66
C GLU A 132 -19.01 0.10 -4.69
N ALA A 133 -18.60 0.62 -5.83
CA ALA A 133 -19.48 1.16 -6.89
C ALA A 133 -19.82 0.13 -8.00
N GLU A 134 -19.17 -1.03 -8.02
CA GLU A 134 -19.46 -2.14 -8.93
C GLU A 134 -20.42 -3.15 -8.29
#